data_3ca93bd40d31533290eb4e39b1949dcc
#
_entry.id   3ca93bd40d31533290eb4e39b1949dcc
#
_cell.length_a   1.000
_cell.length_b   1.000
_cell.length_c   1.000
_cell.angle_alpha   90.00
_cell.angle_beta   90.00
_cell.angle_gamma   90.00
#
_symmetry.space_group_name_H-M   'P 1'
#
loop_
_entity.id
_entity.type
_entity.pdbx_description
1 polymer ?
#
loop_
_entity_poly.entity_id
_entity_poly.type
_entity_poly.pdbx_seq_one_letter_code
_entity_poly.pdbx_strand_id
1 'polypeptide(L)'
;MQKTMEIQLRDYQKAASDKAVAFLLNPRIKHNGLIVIPTGGGKSWIIADIANRVNDNVLIFCPSREILIQNYEKMQKICPFDCSVYSASLGQKQIAKITFATIGSAINHKELFNHFKYVLVDEAHLCNPKEGMYKEFFQSMRCKIIGLSATPYRLSSSRDFGSMLKFITRTRPCIFSEVIYQVQISTLLDMGYLAKLDYYAMNPIGWNELNLKVNTSGADYTDKSVIREYERIDFYGFLVHIVQRLMNPKSGVRRKGILVFTRFLKEAERLTWSIPGTAIVSGDTPKKERERILEAFKAGDIPVVANVGVLTTGFDYPELDTVVMARPTMSLALYYQIVGRCIRPHLNKESAWFVDLCGNIRRFGEVKDLRLVDGGNGKWAVYSGNRQLTNVRF
;
A
#
# COMPACT_ATOMS: atom_id res chain seq x y z
N MET A 1 -12.84 34.64 7.79
CA MET A 1 -11.52 34.03 8.04
C MET A 1 -11.76 32.62 8.61
N GLN A 2 -11.66 31.58 7.81
CA GLN A 2 -11.68 30.21 8.32
C GLN A 2 -10.39 29.97 9.10
N LYS A 3 -10.52 29.63 10.39
CA LYS A 3 -9.41 29.23 11.25
C LYS A 3 -8.74 28.00 10.60
N THR A 4 -7.53 28.13 10.11
CA THR A 4 -6.67 27.00 9.76
C THR A 4 -6.58 26.12 11.01
N MET A 5 -7.07 24.89 10.90
CA MET A 5 -6.92 23.92 11.99
C MET A 5 -5.43 23.61 12.12
N GLU A 6 -4.84 23.93 13.26
CA GLU A 6 -3.50 23.48 13.60
C GLU A 6 -3.53 21.95 13.70
N ILE A 7 -2.98 21.28 12.69
CA ILE A 7 -2.92 19.82 12.69
C ILE A 7 -1.75 19.40 13.55
N GLN A 8 -2.05 18.78 14.68
CA GLN A 8 -1.03 18.21 15.54
C GLN A 8 -0.51 16.90 14.95
N LEU A 9 0.65 16.96 14.30
CA LEU A 9 1.36 15.78 13.86
C LEU A 9 1.84 14.97 15.06
N ARG A 10 1.83 13.65 14.93
CA ARG A 10 2.49 12.75 15.89
C ARG A 10 4.00 12.95 15.84
N ASP A 11 4.71 12.65 16.92
CA ASP A 11 6.16 12.92 17.03
C ASP A 11 6.96 12.35 15.86
N TYR A 12 6.72 11.10 15.47
CA TYR A 12 7.42 10.50 14.34
C TYR A 12 7.06 11.14 12.99
N GLN A 13 5.84 11.64 12.81
CA GLN A 13 5.42 12.35 11.61
C GLN A 13 6.12 13.69 11.50
N LYS A 14 6.19 14.41 12.63
CA LYS A 14 6.94 15.66 12.73
C LYS A 14 8.43 15.44 12.45
N ALA A 15 9.04 14.43 13.08
CA ALA A 15 10.44 14.09 12.85
C ALA A 15 10.73 13.72 11.38
N ALA A 16 9.82 12.99 10.73
CA ALA A 16 9.91 12.67 9.30
C ALA A 16 9.85 13.94 8.44
N SER A 17 8.91 14.83 8.74
CA SER A 17 8.76 16.11 8.03
C SER A 17 9.96 17.02 8.26
N ASP A 18 10.45 17.16 9.49
CA ASP A 18 11.62 17.98 9.80
C ASP A 18 12.85 17.55 9.01
N LYS A 19 13.13 16.23 8.99
CA LYS A 19 14.23 15.69 8.20
C LYS A 19 14.04 15.88 6.70
N ALA A 20 12.81 15.74 6.20
CA ALA A 20 12.50 15.96 4.79
C ALA A 20 12.71 17.41 4.36
N VAL A 21 12.21 18.36 5.15
CA VAL A 21 12.38 19.80 4.86
C VAL A 21 13.86 20.18 4.91
N ALA A 22 14.60 19.75 5.94
CA ALA A 22 16.04 19.98 6.03
C ALA A 22 16.79 19.38 4.82
N PHE A 23 16.42 18.17 4.38
CA PHE A 23 16.99 17.51 3.21
C PHE A 23 16.71 18.31 1.93
N LEU A 24 15.46 18.72 1.70
CA LEU A 24 15.06 19.46 0.49
C LEU A 24 15.75 20.83 0.41
N LEU A 25 15.80 21.56 1.51
CA LEU A 25 16.34 22.91 1.56
C LEU A 25 17.88 22.96 1.58
N ASN A 26 18.56 21.84 1.84
CA ASN A 26 20.02 21.82 1.87
C ASN A 26 20.60 21.83 0.43
N PRO A 27 21.26 22.91 -0.02
CA PRO A 27 21.78 23.02 -1.37
C PRO A 27 22.97 22.10 -1.67
N ARG A 28 23.61 21.53 -0.64
CA ARG A 28 24.74 20.62 -0.78
C ARG A 28 24.31 19.21 -1.16
N ILE A 29 23.08 18.83 -0.82
CA ILE A 29 22.52 17.53 -1.14
C ILE A 29 22.01 17.55 -2.60
N LYS A 30 22.57 16.72 -3.46
CA LYS A 30 22.23 16.65 -4.91
C LYS A 30 21.53 15.35 -5.31
N HIS A 31 21.32 14.45 -4.38
CA HIS A 31 20.64 13.17 -4.61
C HIS A 31 19.22 13.19 -4.01
N ASN A 32 18.44 12.15 -4.34
CA ASN A 32 17.06 12.01 -3.92
C ASN A 32 16.95 11.11 -2.69
N GLY A 33 16.00 11.46 -1.80
CA GLY A 33 15.79 10.77 -0.54
C GLY A 33 14.53 9.93 -0.49
N LEU A 34 14.49 9.01 0.46
CA LEU A 34 13.37 8.11 0.73
C LEU A 34 12.95 8.19 2.19
N ILE A 35 11.65 8.30 2.42
CA ILE A 35 11.02 8.18 3.75
C ILE A 35 10.24 6.88 3.80
N VAL A 36 10.47 6.07 4.83
CA VAL A 36 9.78 4.80 5.00
C VAL A 36 8.84 4.89 6.20
N ILE A 37 7.54 4.90 5.92
CA ILE A 37 6.47 4.96 6.92
C ILE A 37 5.51 3.81 6.68
N PRO A 38 5.19 2.99 7.68
CA PRO A 38 4.24 1.89 7.57
C PRO A 38 2.87 2.30 7.01
N THR A 39 2.16 1.34 6.41
CA THR A 39 0.76 1.55 6.04
C THR A 39 -0.04 1.90 7.29
N GLY A 40 -0.95 2.88 7.18
CA GLY A 40 -1.67 3.42 8.34
C GLY A 40 -0.90 4.47 9.15
N GLY A 41 0.41 4.66 8.91
CA GLY A 41 1.25 5.64 9.62
C GLY A 41 1.05 7.10 9.21
N GLY A 42 0.09 7.42 8.32
CA GLY A 42 -0.29 8.80 8.02
C GLY A 42 0.65 9.53 7.05
N LYS A 43 1.21 8.85 6.06
CA LYS A 43 2.05 9.44 5.00
C LYS A 43 1.46 10.72 4.40
N SER A 44 0.14 10.76 4.22
CA SER A 44 -0.54 11.91 3.64
C SER A 44 -0.39 13.19 4.45
N TRP A 45 -0.38 13.10 5.80
CA TRP A 45 -0.14 14.23 6.68
C TRP A 45 1.30 14.72 6.61
N ILE A 46 2.25 13.77 6.52
CA ILE A 46 3.68 14.08 6.35
C ILE A 46 3.90 14.81 5.02
N ILE A 47 3.30 14.32 3.93
CA ILE A 47 3.37 14.96 2.60
C ILE A 47 2.84 16.40 2.66
N ALA A 48 1.67 16.59 3.28
CA ALA A 48 1.04 17.89 3.39
C ALA A 48 1.87 18.88 4.23
N ASP A 49 2.44 18.44 5.35
CA ASP A 49 3.29 19.27 6.19
C ASP A 49 4.60 19.65 5.50
N ILE A 50 5.26 18.70 4.83
CA ILE A 50 6.46 18.97 4.03
C ILE A 50 6.17 20.03 2.96
N ALA A 51 5.11 19.82 2.17
CA ALA A 51 4.76 20.72 1.07
C ALA A 51 4.44 22.14 1.54
N ASN A 52 3.74 22.26 2.68
CA ASN A 52 3.43 23.57 3.27
C ASN A 52 4.70 24.28 3.79
N ARG A 53 5.60 23.54 4.47
CA ARG A 53 6.78 24.11 5.13
C ARG A 53 7.92 24.48 4.20
N VAL A 54 8.03 23.79 3.05
CA VAL A 54 9.06 24.11 2.04
C VAL A 54 8.87 25.50 1.45
N ASN A 55 7.64 26.02 1.43
CA ASN A 55 7.27 27.34 0.97
C ASN A 55 7.78 27.70 -0.45
N ASP A 56 7.83 26.73 -1.34
CA ASP A 56 8.22 26.86 -2.75
C ASP A 56 7.29 26.01 -3.63
N ASN A 57 7.51 25.94 -4.93
CA ASN A 57 6.74 25.11 -5.84
C ASN A 57 7.01 23.63 -5.58
N VAL A 58 5.97 22.88 -5.16
CA VAL A 58 6.03 21.46 -4.83
C VAL A 58 5.05 20.67 -5.70
N LEU A 59 5.56 19.71 -6.45
CA LEU A 59 4.75 18.75 -7.20
C LEU A 59 4.63 17.46 -6.39
N ILE A 60 3.39 16.95 -6.23
CA ILE A 60 3.10 15.75 -5.45
C ILE A 60 2.49 14.71 -6.38
N PHE A 61 3.22 13.63 -6.63
CA PHE A 61 2.70 12.49 -7.38
C PHE A 61 1.98 11.49 -6.48
N CYS A 62 0.74 11.19 -6.85
CA CYS A 62 -0.08 10.16 -6.22
C CYS A 62 -0.31 8.99 -7.19
N PRO A 63 -0.33 7.74 -6.70
CA PRO A 63 -0.39 6.55 -7.56
C PRO A 63 -1.74 6.32 -8.21
N SER A 64 -2.83 6.79 -7.58
CA SER A 64 -4.20 6.67 -8.09
C SER A 64 -5.01 7.93 -7.81
N ARG A 65 -6.17 8.01 -8.50
CA ARG A 65 -7.14 9.09 -8.31
C ARG A 65 -7.64 9.16 -6.87
N GLU A 66 -7.95 8.03 -6.27
CA GLU A 66 -8.51 7.94 -4.92
C GLU A 66 -7.51 8.45 -3.87
N ILE A 67 -6.24 8.04 -3.98
CA ILE A 67 -5.17 8.50 -3.10
C ILE A 67 -4.89 9.98 -3.33
N LEU A 68 -4.96 10.44 -4.57
CA LEU A 68 -4.80 11.86 -4.90
C LEU A 68 -5.86 12.71 -4.20
N ILE A 69 -7.14 12.34 -4.29
CA ILE A 69 -8.24 13.05 -3.62
C ILE A 69 -7.99 13.08 -2.11
N GLN A 70 -7.70 11.94 -1.50
CA GLN A 70 -7.45 11.85 -0.05
C GLN A 70 -6.29 12.73 0.40
N ASN A 71 -5.20 12.79 -0.37
CA ASN A 71 -4.04 13.61 -0.05
C ASN A 71 -4.35 15.10 -0.25
N TYR A 72 -5.04 15.45 -1.32
CA TYR A 72 -5.47 16.82 -1.63
C TYR A 72 -6.42 17.39 -0.57
N GLU A 73 -7.44 16.61 -0.16
CA GLU A 73 -8.38 17.01 0.89
C GLU A 73 -7.68 17.29 2.24
N LYS A 74 -6.64 16.51 2.57
CA LYS A 74 -5.83 16.77 3.76
C LYS A 74 -5.00 18.04 3.61
N MET A 75 -4.42 18.28 2.44
CA MET A 75 -3.68 19.49 2.17
C MET A 75 -4.56 20.72 2.25
N GLN A 76 -5.79 20.67 1.75
CA GLN A 76 -6.75 21.78 1.83
C GLN A 76 -7.08 22.18 3.28
N LYS A 77 -6.99 21.26 4.24
CA LYS A 77 -7.18 21.57 5.67
C LYS A 77 -6.02 22.40 6.24
N ILE A 78 -4.83 22.30 5.64
CA ILE A 78 -3.61 23.01 6.07
C ILE A 78 -3.45 24.30 5.27
N CYS A 79 -3.56 24.22 3.94
CA CYS A 79 -3.28 25.30 3.00
C CYS A 79 -4.34 25.32 1.89
N PRO A 80 -5.52 25.94 2.10
CA PRO A 80 -6.64 25.86 1.15
C PRO A 80 -6.43 26.68 -0.12
N PHE A 81 -5.53 27.67 -0.13
CA PHE A 81 -5.46 28.67 -1.22
C PHE A 81 -4.38 28.41 -2.28
N ASP A 82 -3.35 27.62 -1.95
CA ASP A 82 -2.16 27.44 -2.80
C ASP A 82 -2.05 26.03 -3.41
N CYS A 83 -3.11 25.22 -3.36
CA CYS A 83 -3.06 23.86 -3.86
C CYS A 83 -4.06 23.60 -5.00
N SER A 84 -3.64 22.79 -5.96
CA SER A 84 -4.41 22.43 -7.14
C SER A 84 -4.27 20.94 -7.49
N VAL A 85 -5.08 20.51 -8.46
CA VAL A 85 -5.08 19.14 -8.98
C VAL A 85 -4.82 19.13 -10.48
N TYR A 86 -3.89 18.27 -10.92
CA TYR A 86 -3.62 17.98 -12.31
C TYR A 86 -3.86 16.48 -12.57
N SER A 87 -5.10 16.13 -12.93
CA SER A 87 -5.52 14.75 -13.16
C SER A 87 -6.63 14.67 -14.23
N ALA A 88 -6.34 13.98 -15.32
CA ALA A 88 -7.29 13.74 -16.40
C ALA A 88 -8.54 12.96 -15.92
N SER A 89 -8.34 11.98 -15.04
CA SER A 89 -9.44 11.18 -14.49
C SER A 89 -10.38 11.96 -13.56
N LEU A 90 -9.96 13.16 -13.11
CA LEU A 90 -10.77 14.10 -12.33
C LEU A 90 -11.30 15.28 -13.19
N GLY A 91 -10.92 15.36 -14.47
CA GLY A 91 -11.25 16.49 -15.32
C GLY A 91 -10.60 17.81 -14.89
N GLN A 92 -9.58 17.76 -14.01
CA GLN A 92 -8.89 18.94 -13.48
C GLN A 92 -7.47 18.99 -14.02
N LYS A 93 -7.08 20.14 -14.56
CA LYS A 93 -5.74 20.42 -15.11
C LYS A 93 -5.23 21.78 -14.65
N GLN A 94 -5.28 22.02 -13.34
CA GLN A 94 -4.83 23.26 -12.74
C GLN A 94 -3.44 23.09 -12.12
N ILE A 95 -2.62 24.10 -12.23
CA ILE A 95 -1.28 24.17 -11.64
C ILE A 95 -1.24 25.35 -10.68
N ALA A 96 -0.82 25.10 -9.45
CA ALA A 96 -0.60 26.10 -8.40
C ALA A 96 0.75 25.81 -7.72
N LYS A 97 1.09 26.59 -6.72
CA LYS A 97 2.33 26.44 -5.93
C LYS A 97 2.50 25.01 -5.41
N ILE A 98 1.42 24.37 -4.92
CA ILE A 98 1.40 22.97 -4.53
C ILE A 98 0.44 22.24 -5.49
N THR A 99 0.95 21.34 -6.31
CA THR A 99 0.15 20.64 -7.32
C THR A 99 0.18 19.15 -7.08
N PHE A 100 -1.00 18.56 -6.91
CA PHE A 100 -1.20 17.11 -6.85
C PHE A 100 -1.46 16.56 -8.25
N ALA A 101 -0.70 15.57 -8.67
CA ALA A 101 -0.82 15.00 -10.01
C ALA A 101 -0.76 13.47 -9.99
N THR A 102 -1.32 12.85 -11.04
CA THR A 102 -1.00 11.47 -11.41
C THR A 102 0.03 11.49 -12.52
N ILE A 103 0.99 10.57 -12.48
CA ILE A 103 2.07 10.54 -13.49
C ILE A 103 1.52 10.39 -14.91
N GLY A 104 0.46 9.57 -15.10
CA GLY A 104 -0.16 9.40 -16.41
C GLY A 104 -0.81 10.67 -16.98
N SER A 105 -1.20 11.62 -16.12
CA SER A 105 -1.73 12.92 -16.56
C SER A 105 -0.63 13.94 -16.86
N ALA A 106 0.48 13.88 -16.14
CA ALA A 106 1.56 14.84 -16.24
C ALA A 106 2.56 14.53 -17.35
N ILE A 107 2.77 13.25 -17.70
CA ILE A 107 3.85 12.81 -18.60
C ILE A 107 3.79 13.44 -19.98
N ASN A 108 2.59 13.64 -20.55
CA ASN A 108 2.41 14.20 -21.88
C ASN A 108 2.51 15.75 -21.93
N HIS A 109 2.67 16.39 -20.76
CA HIS A 109 2.75 17.84 -20.61
C HIS A 109 3.86 18.23 -19.61
N LYS A 110 4.96 17.47 -19.60
CA LYS A 110 6.05 17.62 -18.62
C LYS A 110 6.69 19.00 -18.62
N GLU A 111 6.64 19.70 -19.74
CA GLU A 111 7.10 21.09 -19.87
C GLU A 111 6.41 22.07 -18.93
N LEU A 112 5.14 21.83 -18.60
CA LEU A 112 4.38 22.67 -17.67
C LEU A 112 4.91 22.60 -16.22
N PHE A 113 5.68 21.58 -15.89
CA PHE A 113 6.17 21.31 -14.54
C PHE A 113 7.62 21.71 -14.29
N ASN A 114 8.31 22.32 -15.28
CA ASN A 114 9.74 22.66 -15.20
C ASN A 114 10.07 23.69 -14.09
N HIS A 115 9.08 24.43 -13.60
CA HIS A 115 9.24 25.41 -12.53
C HIS A 115 9.19 24.81 -11.12
N PHE A 116 8.80 23.52 -10.98
CA PHE A 116 8.80 22.83 -9.70
C PHE A 116 10.20 22.42 -9.29
N LYS A 117 10.67 22.93 -8.15
CA LYS A 117 12.00 22.61 -7.60
C LYS A 117 11.99 21.33 -6.78
N TYR A 118 10.84 21.00 -6.20
CA TYR A 118 10.69 19.88 -5.27
C TYR A 118 9.56 18.96 -5.73
N VAL A 119 9.82 17.66 -5.63
CA VAL A 119 8.83 16.62 -5.98
C VAL A 119 8.69 15.66 -4.81
N LEU A 120 7.47 15.44 -4.37
CA LEU A 120 7.12 14.38 -3.44
C LEU A 120 6.41 13.25 -4.19
N VAL A 121 6.79 12.01 -3.91
CA VAL A 121 6.18 10.85 -4.57
C VAL A 121 5.59 9.92 -3.52
N ASP A 122 4.26 9.83 -3.49
CA ASP A 122 3.58 8.83 -2.67
C ASP A 122 3.66 7.46 -3.36
N GLU A 123 3.83 6.40 -2.57
CA GLU A 123 4.10 5.03 -3.02
C GLU A 123 5.32 4.94 -3.97
N ALA A 124 6.43 5.52 -3.53
CA ALA A 124 7.69 5.63 -4.28
C ALA A 124 8.23 4.30 -4.86
N HIS A 125 7.81 3.15 -4.31
CA HIS A 125 8.16 1.84 -4.85
C HIS A 125 7.62 1.59 -6.26
N LEU A 126 6.63 2.38 -6.72
CA LEU A 126 6.12 2.31 -8.09
C LEU A 126 7.04 3.00 -9.11
N CYS A 127 7.97 3.85 -8.66
CA CYS A 127 8.93 4.50 -9.54
C CYS A 127 9.95 3.49 -10.09
N ASN A 128 9.80 3.09 -11.37
CA ASN A 128 10.79 2.23 -12.02
C ASN A 128 11.98 3.06 -12.53
N PRO A 129 13.21 2.83 -12.07
CA PRO A 129 14.37 3.59 -12.51
C PRO A 129 14.88 3.19 -13.90
N LYS A 130 14.46 2.03 -14.41
CA LYS A 130 14.92 1.51 -15.71
C LYS A 130 14.07 1.99 -16.87
N GLU A 131 12.76 2.09 -16.67
CA GLU A 131 11.77 2.36 -17.71
C GLU A 131 10.50 2.97 -17.13
N GLY A 132 9.62 3.48 -17.98
CA GLY A 132 8.29 3.95 -17.62
C GLY A 132 8.22 5.46 -17.34
N MET A 133 6.99 5.92 -17.14
CA MET A 133 6.63 7.33 -17.08
C MET A 133 7.40 8.13 -16.02
N TYR A 134 7.64 7.58 -14.84
CA TYR A 134 8.40 8.27 -13.79
C TYR A 134 9.84 8.55 -14.20
N LYS A 135 10.52 7.55 -14.80
CA LYS A 135 11.89 7.75 -15.30
C LYS A 135 11.93 8.87 -16.34
N GLU A 136 11.05 8.77 -17.33
CA GLU A 136 10.98 9.76 -18.41
C GLU A 136 10.69 11.17 -17.88
N PHE A 137 9.75 11.30 -16.96
CA PHE A 137 9.38 12.56 -16.35
C PHE A 137 10.55 13.16 -15.57
N PHE A 138 11.23 12.39 -14.71
CA PHE A 138 12.34 12.89 -13.90
C PHE A 138 13.60 13.22 -14.72
N GLN A 139 13.79 12.59 -15.88
CA GLN A 139 14.86 12.95 -16.79
C GLN A 139 14.67 14.33 -17.45
N SER A 140 13.42 14.79 -17.56
CA SER A 140 13.12 16.12 -18.13
C SER A 140 13.20 17.26 -17.13
N MET A 141 13.36 17.00 -15.84
CA MET A 141 13.30 18.00 -14.77
C MET A 141 14.60 18.12 -13.98
N ARG A 142 14.87 19.33 -13.51
CA ARG A 142 15.91 19.60 -12.50
C ARG A 142 15.27 19.86 -11.15
N CYS A 143 14.87 18.81 -10.48
CA CYS A 143 14.19 18.87 -9.20
C CYS A 143 14.86 17.95 -8.16
N LYS A 144 14.63 18.22 -6.88
CA LYS A 144 14.99 17.33 -5.79
C LYS A 144 13.75 16.51 -5.39
N ILE A 145 13.91 15.21 -5.25
CA ILE A 145 12.80 14.28 -5.09
C ILE A 145 12.89 13.60 -3.72
N ILE A 146 11.77 13.56 -2.99
CA ILE A 146 11.57 12.67 -1.85
C ILE A 146 10.47 11.67 -2.19
N GLY A 147 10.78 10.39 -2.07
CA GLY A 147 9.81 9.33 -2.14
C GLY A 147 9.31 8.95 -0.75
N LEU A 148 8.01 8.64 -0.63
CA LEU A 148 7.42 8.06 0.57
C LEU A 148 6.87 6.68 0.22
N SER A 149 7.14 5.67 1.03
CA SER A 149 6.62 4.31 0.82
C SER A 149 6.56 3.53 2.11
N ALA A 150 5.58 2.63 2.22
CA ALA A 150 5.52 1.61 3.25
C ALA A 150 6.26 0.33 2.81
N THR A 151 6.46 0.15 1.52
CA THR A 151 7.03 -1.05 0.90
C THR A 151 8.21 -0.67 -0.01
N PRO A 152 9.36 -0.26 0.57
CA PRO A 152 10.48 0.34 -0.15
C PRO A 152 11.31 -0.69 -0.94
N TYR A 153 10.66 -1.64 -1.59
CA TYR A 153 11.29 -2.71 -2.36
C TYR A 153 10.50 -3.06 -3.61
N ARG A 154 11.21 -3.60 -4.59
CA ARG A 154 10.67 -4.01 -5.90
C ARG A 154 11.24 -5.35 -6.30
N LEU A 155 10.47 -6.10 -7.08
CA LEU A 155 11.00 -7.27 -7.77
C LEU A 155 12.03 -6.82 -8.82
N SER A 156 13.17 -7.46 -8.81
CA SER A 156 14.22 -7.31 -9.81
C SER A 156 14.59 -8.69 -10.32
N SER A 157 14.42 -8.90 -11.62
CA SER A 157 14.80 -10.15 -12.29
C SER A 157 16.06 -9.94 -13.11
N SER A 158 16.95 -10.94 -13.12
CA SER A 158 18.16 -10.98 -13.92
C SER A 158 18.30 -12.38 -14.49
N ARG A 159 18.84 -12.49 -15.72
CA ARG A 159 19.09 -13.78 -16.36
C ARG A 159 20.04 -14.65 -15.53
N ASP A 160 21.08 -14.02 -14.96
CA ASP A 160 22.15 -14.73 -14.26
C ASP A 160 21.84 -15.03 -12.79
N PHE A 161 20.99 -14.20 -12.17
CA PHE A 161 20.76 -14.24 -10.71
C PHE A 161 19.33 -14.58 -10.30
N GLY A 162 18.44 -14.86 -11.27
CA GLY A 162 17.03 -15.12 -10.99
C GLY A 162 16.28 -13.87 -10.49
N SER A 163 15.19 -14.08 -9.77
CA SER A 163 14.36 -13.02 -9.22
C SER A 163 14.67 -12.78 -7.75
N MET A 164 14.71 -11.51 -7.34
CA MET A 164 14.85 -11.10 -5.94
C MET A 164 14.08 -9.82 -5.67
N LEU A 165 13.59 -9.65 -4.44
CA LEU A 165 13.11 -8.36 -3.98
C LEU A 165 14.31 -7.47 -3.63
N LYS A 166 14.49 -6.37 -4.35
CA LYS A 166 15.53 -5.39 -4.06
C LYS A 166 14.94 -4.19 -3.33
N PHE A 167 15.61 -3.77 -2.26
CA PHE A 167 15.33 -2.48 -1.65
C PHE A 167 15.58 -1.36 -2.67
N ILE A 168 14.70 -0.37 -2.77
CA ILE A 168 14.72 0.58 -3.92
C ILE A 168 15.97 1.47 -3.95
N THR A 169 16.62 1.73 -2.81
CA THR A 169 17.91 2.42 -2.78
C THR A 169 19.07 1.55 -3.28
N ARG A 170 18.86 0.24 -3.39
CA ARG A 170 19.85 -0.74 -3.86
C ARG A 170 19.64 -1.20 -5.30
N THR A 171 18.63 -0.66 -5.98
CA THR A 171 18.48 -0.88 -7.45
C THR A 171 19.60 -0.15 -8.22
N ARG A 172 19.91 -0.63 -9.42
CA ARG A 172 20.83 0.07 -10.32
C ARG A 172 20.23 0.06 -11.74
N PRO A 173 19.95 1.22 -12.32
CA PRO A 173 20.03 2.56 -11.72
C PRO A 173 19.08 2.73 -10.53
N CYS A 174 19.21 3.79 -9.73
CA CYS A 174 18.28 4.13 -8.65
C CYS A 174 17.78 5.58 -8.78
N ILE A 175 16.54 5.81 -8.37
CA ILE A 175 15.97 7.16 -8.25
C ILE A 175 16.26 7.71 -6.86
N PHE A 176 16.09 6.88 -5.83
CA PHE A 176 16.31 7.23 -4.43
C PHE A 176 17.59 6.54 -3.94
N SER A 177 18.52 7.28 -3.38
CA SER A 177 19.82 6.75 -2.96
C SER A 177 20.03 6.70 -1.43
N GLU A 178 19.21 7.41 -0.67
CA GLU A 178 19.31 7.51 0.78
C GLU A 178 17.95 7.34 1.45
N VAL A 179 17.90 6.59 2.55
CA VAL A 179 16.76 6.60 3.48
C VAL A 179 17.01 7.70 4.50
N ILE A 180 16.29 8.81 4.38
CA ILE A 180 16.43 9.98 5.24
C ILE A 180 15.67 9.86 6.56
N TYR A 181 14.61 9.05 6.56
CA TYR A 181 13.84 8.73 7.76
C TYR A 181 13.12 7.39 7.61
N GLN A 182 12.99 6.67 8.69
CA GLN A 182 12.17 5.48 8.80
C GLN A 182 11.60 5.34 10.21
N VAL A 183 10.44 4.69 10.31
CA VAL A 183 9.87 4.20 11.58
C VAL A 183 9.46 2.75 11.41
N GLN A 184 9.74 1.93 12.43
CA GLN A 184 9.35 0.51 12.41
C GLN A 184 7.85 0.35 12.63
N ILE A 185 7.26 -0.67 12.03
CA ILE A 185 5.84 -0.97 12.26
C ILE A 185 5.57 -1.40 13.69
N SER A 186 6.50 -2.15 14.31
CA SER A 186 6.45 -2.53 15.73
C SER A 186 6.35 -1.30 16.63
N THR A 187 7.16 -0.28 16.38
CA THR A 187 7.10 0.99 17.13
C THR A 187 5.71 1.63 17.08
N LEU A 188 5.06 1.65 15.90
CA LEU A 188 3.72 2.22 15.77
C LEU A 188 2.63 1.36 16.42
N LEU A 189 2.81 0.04 16.46
CA LEU A 189 1.94 -0.89 17.18
C LEU A 189 2.08 -0.69 18.70
N ASP A 190 3.31 -0.62 19.21
CA ASP A 190 3.61 -0.43 20.64
C ASP A 190 3.08 0.91 21.16
N MET A 191 3.13 1.95 20.34
CA MET A 191 2.57 3.27 20.64
C MET A 191 1.05 3.34 20.49
N GLY A 192 0.37 2.28 20.06
CA GLY A 192 -1.08 2.27 19.82
C GLY A 192 -1.53 3.10 18.60
N TYR A 193 -0.60 3.47 17.72
CA TYR A 193 -0.92 4.20 16.49
C TYR A 193 -1.43 3.29 15.37
N LEU A 194 -1.34 1.99 15.54
CA LEU A 194 -1.92 0.95 14.70
C LEU A 194 -2.73 -0.02 15.56
N ALA A 195 -3.74 -0.65 14.98
CA ALA A 195 -4.56 -1.64 15.66
C ALA A 195 -3.76 -2.94 15.87
N LYS A 196 -3.98 -3.61 17.00
CA LYS A 196 -3.50 -4.97 17.22
C LYS A 196 -4.02 -5.90 16.14
N LEU A 197 -3.20 -6.86 15.73
CA LEU A 197 -3.56 -7.86 14.75
C LEU A 197 -3.47 -9.25 15.37
N ASP A 198 -4.56 -10.00 15.23
CA ASP A 198 -4.60 -11.42 15.52
C ASP A 198 -4.43 -12.18 14.19
N TYR A 199 -3.42 -13.02 14.11
CA TYR A 199 -3.06 -13.75 12.90
C TYR A 199 -3.55 -15.18 12.95
N TYR A 200 -4.28 -15.59 11.93
CA TYR A 200 -4.79 -16.95 11.77
C TYR A 200 -4.30 -17.55 10.45
N ALA A 201 -3.34 -18.45 10.54
CA ALA A 201 -2.94 -19.28 9.41
C ALA A 201 -3.83 -20.53 9.39
N MET A 202 -4.73 -20.63 8.43
CA MET A 202 -5.68 -21.74 8.31
C MET A 202 -5.39 -22.51 7.03
N ASN A 203 -5.15 -23.80 7.20
CA ASN A 203 -4.96 -24.73 6.08
C ASN A 203 -6.04 -25.80 6.13
N PRO A 204 -6.50 -26.33 4.99
CA PRO A 204 -7.34 -27.52 4.95
C PRO A 204 -6.68 -28.70 5.65
N ILE A 205 -7.47 -29.54 6.30
CA ILE A 205 -6.98 -30.72 7.01
C ILE A 205 -6.20 -31.64 6.06
N GLY A 206 -5.02 -32.06 6.46
CA GLY A 206 -4.15 -32.94 5.66
C GLY A 206 -3.35 -32.22 4.57
N TRP A 207 -3.34 -30.92 4.57
CA TRP A 207 -2.70 -30.11 3.54
C TRP A 207 -1.49 -29.32 4.09
N ASN A 208 -0.30 -29.75 3.72
CA ASN A 208 0.92 -29.12 4.22
C ASN A 208 1.36 -27.91 3.40
N GLU A 209 1.24 -27.95 2.07
CA GLU A 209 1.65 -26.85 1.18
C GLU A 209 0.90 -26.89 -0.16
N LEU A 210 0.68 -25.69 -0.73
CA LEU A 210 0.29 -25.56 -2.13
C LEU A 210 1.50 -25.86 -3.02
N ASN A 211 1.34 -26.79 -3.94
CA ASN A 211 2.37 -27.08 -4.94
C ASN A 211 2.26 -26.09 -6.11
N LEU A 212 2.76 -24.87 -5.89
CA LEU A 212 2.63 -23.76 -6.81
C LEU A 212 3.89 -23.57 -7.65
N LYS A 213 3.70 -23.33 -8.95
CA LYS A 213 4.78 -23.00 -9.87
C LYS A 213 4.89 -21.48 -10.01
N VAL A 214 6.12 -20.99 -9.90
CA VAL A 214 6.44 -19.58 -10.13
C VAL A 214 6.41 -19.27 -11.63
N ASN A 215 5.95 -18.09 -12.01
CA ASN A 215 5.97 -17.65 -13.41
C ASN A 215 7.39 -17.37 -13.90
N THR A 216 7.57 -17.23 -15.20
CA THR A 216 8.90 -17.04 -15.83
C THR A 216 9.63 -15.77 -15.38
N SER A 217 8.89 -14.75 -14.95
CA SER A 217 9.49 -13.53 -14.40
C SER A 217 9.88 -13.65 -12.93
N GLY A 218 9.47 -14.72 -12.24
CA GLY A 218 9.65 -14.89 -10.80
C GLY A 218 8.81 -13.93 -9.95
N ALA A 219 7.86 -13.21 -10.57
CA ALA A 219 7.10 -12.16 -9.91
C ALA A 219 5.97 -12.69 -9.02
N ASP A 220 5.33 -13.77 -9.44
CA ASP A 220 4.24 -14.44 -8.71
C ASP A 220 4.06 -15.87 -9.24
N TYR A 221 3.10 -16.59 -8.68
CA TYR A 221 2.73 -17.93 -9.14
C TYR A 221 1.97 -17.88 -10.46
N THR A 222 2.08 -18.96 -11.25
CA THR A 222 1.28 -19.13 -12.47
C THR A 222 -0.17 -19.41 -12.12
N ASP A 223 -1.11 -18.77 -12.81
CA ASP A 223 -2.55 -18.98 -12.59
C ASP A 223 -2.94 -20.44 -12.75
N LYS A 224 -2.39 -21.11 -13.77
CA LYS A 224 -2.64 -22.54 -14.01
C LYS A 224 -2.27 -23.42 -12.81
N SER A 225 -1.15 -23.13 -12.11
CA SER A 225 -0.77 -23.91 -10.93
C SER A 225 -1.68 -23.64 -9.73
N VAL A 226 -2.12 -22.37 -9.56
CA VAL A 226 -3.02 -21.99 -8.47
C VAL A 226 -4.40 -22.61 -8.68
N ILE A 227 -4.98 -22.52 -9.88
CA ILE A 227 -6.29 -23.12 -10.20
C ILE A 227 -6.26 -24.62 -9.95
N ARG A 228 -5.24 -25.34 -10.47
CA ARG A 228 -5.10 -26.78 -10.28
C ARG A 228 -5.05 -27.16 -8.79
N GLU A 229 -4.30 -26.40 -7.98
CA GLU A 229 -4.19 -26.68 -6.56
C GLU A 229 -5.51 -26.38 -5.83
N TYR A 230 -6.20 -25.29 -6.19
CA TYR A 230 -7.49 -24.94 -5.61
C TYR A 230 -8.55 -26.02 -5.89
N GLU A 231 -8.56 -26.59 -7.09
CA GLU A 231 -9.44 -27.70 -7.45
C GLU A 231 -9.07 -28.99 -6.70
N ARG A 232 -7.77 -29.30 -6.61
CA ARG A 232 -7.27 -30.50 -5.92
C ARG A 232 -7.68 -30.59 -4.45
N ILE A 233 -7.75 -29.45 -3.75
CA ILE A 233 -8.00 -29.39 -2.30
C ILE A 233 -9.41 -28.90 -1.94
N ASP A 234 -10.30 -28.71 -2.91
CA ASP A 234 -11.60 -28.04 -2.72
C ASP A 234 -11.46 -26.70 -1.98
N PHE A 235 -10.53 -25.87 -2.44
CA PHE A 235 -10.29 -24.55 -1.83
C PHE A 235 -11.54 -23.69 -1.79
N TYR A 236 -12.43 -23.83 -2.77
CA TYR A 236 -13.67 -23.05 -2.86
C TYR A 236 -14.63 -23.39 -1.70
N GLY A 237 -14.82 -24.68 -1.39
CA GLY A 237 -15.63 -25.13 -0.26
C GLY A 237 -14.99 -24.72 1.07
N PHE A 238 -13.69 -24.85 1.18
CA PHE A 238 -12.93 -24.40 2.36
C PHE A 238 -13.08 -22.89 2.61
N LEU A 239 -12.92 -22.05 1.57
CA LEU A 239 -13.08 -20.60 1.66
C LEU A 239 -14.48 -20.22 2.16
N VAL A 240 -15.53 -20.82 1.58
CA VAL A 240 -16.91 -20.58 2.00
C VAL A 240 -17.11 -20.96 3.47
N HIS A 241 -16.61 -22.14 3.88
CA HIS A 241 -16.70 -22.59 5.28
C HIS A 241 -16.04 -21.61 6.26
N ILE A 242 -14.84 -21.13 5.93
CA ILE A 242 -14.14 -20.17 6.80
C ILE A 242 -14.89 -18.85 6.89
N VAL A 243 -15.36 -18.28 5.77
CA VAL A 243 -16.10 -17.01 5.80
C VAL A 243 -17.42 -17.16 6.58
N GLN A 244 -18.15 -18.25 6.42
CA GLN A 244 -19.35 -18.53 7.22
C GLN A 244 -19.05 -18.61 8.72
N ARG A 245 -17.94 -19.23 9.12
CA ARG A 245 -17.51 -19.28 10.53
C ARG A 245 -17.11 -17.91 11.07
N LEU A 246 -16.52 -17.04 10.26
CA LEU A 246 -16.19 -15.66 10.64
C LEU A 246 -17.45 -14.80 10.81
N MET A 247 -18.48 -15.03 9.99
CA MET A 247 -19.77 -14.35 10.11
C MET A 247 -20.54 -14.79 11.37
N ASN A 248 -20.39 -16.04 11.79
CA ASN A 248 -21.08 -16.65 12.92
C ASN A 248 -20.05 -17.24 13.93
N PRO A 249 -19.26 -16.39 14.59
CA PRO A 249 -18.25 -16.85 15.52
C PRO A 249 -18.88 -17.48 16.76
N LYS A 250 -18.27 -18.54 17.30
CA LYS A 250 -18.75 -19.20 18.53
C LYS A 250 -18.78 -18.26 19.75
N SER A 251 -17.96 -17.20 19.74
CA SER A 251 -17.96 -16.15 20.78
C SER A 251 -19.22 -15.27 20.79
N GLY A 252 -20.06 -15.36 19.76
CA GLY A 252 -21.24 -14.49 19.60
C GLY A 252 -20.93 -13.06 19.14
N VAL A 253 -19.67 -12.64 19.15
CA VAL A 253 -19.27 -11.29 18.73
C VAL A 253 -19.13 -11.24 17.22
N ARG A 254 -20.12 -10.65 16.54
CA ARG A 254 -20.11 -10.50 15.08
C ARG A 254 -19.00 -9.55 14.63
N ARG A 255 -18.36 -9.90 13.52
CA ARG A 255 -17.42 -9.03 12.83
C ARG A 255 -18.15 -7.88 12.13
N LYS A 256 -17.56 -6.68 12.14
CA LYS A 256 -18.17 -5.49 11.53
C LYS A 256 -18.15 -5.52 10.02
N GLY A 257 -17.16 -6.19 9.43
CA GLY A 257 -17.06 -6.39 8.01
C GLY A 257 -15.93 -7.37 7.66
N ILE A 258 -16.16 -8.23 6.69
CA ILE A 258 -15.19 -9.21 6.23
C ILE A 258 -14.77 -8.85 4.80
N LEU A 259 -13.53 -8.43 4.63
CA LEU A 259 -12.95 -8.16 3.31
C LEU A 259 -12.10 -9.35 2.86
N VAL A 260 -12.54 -10.03 1.80
CA VAL A 260 -11.87 -11.22 1.27
C VAL A 260 -11.06 -10.85 0.03
N PHE A 261 -9.76 -11.08 0.07
CA PHE A 261 -8.88 -10.89 -1.10
C PHE A 261 -8.74 -12.21 -1.84
N THR A 262 -9.36 -12.32 -3.00
CA THR A 262 -9.29 -13.48 -3.89
C THR A 262 -8.32 -13.24 -5.05
N ARG A 263 -7.89 -14.31 -5.73
CA ARG A 263 -7.04 -14.20 -6.91
C ARG A 263 -7.85 -14.12 -8.19
N PHE A 264 -8.90 -14.93 -8.31
CA PHE A 264 -9.77 -15.01 -9.49
C PHE A 264 -11.20 -14.62 -9.15
N LEU A 265 -12.00 -14.37 -10.16
CA LEU A 265 -13.42 -14.07 -10.01
C LEU A 265 -14.21 -15.28 -9.49
N LYS A 266 -13.80 -16.51 -9.86
CA LYS A 266 -14.44 -17.77 -9.47
C LYS A 266 -14.59 -17.93 -7.94
N GLU A 267 -13.58 -17.56 -7.14
CA GLU A 267 -13.68 -17.58 -5.67
C GLU A 267 -14.72 -16.56 -5.17
N ALA A 268 -14.72 -15.37 -5.75
CA ALA A 268 -15.65 -14.31 -5.37
C ALA A 268 -17.10 -14.68 -5.71
N GLU A 269 -17.34 -15.24 -6.89
CA GLU A 269 -18.64 -15.77 -7.32
C GLU A 269 -19.11 -16.90 -6.42
N ARG A 270 -18.23 -17.83 -6.06
CA ARG A 270 -18.58 -18.94 -5.16
C ARG A 270 -19.02 -18.42 -3.78
N LEU A 271 -18.37 -17.40 -3.25
CA LEU A 271 -18.79 -16.76 -2.01
C LEU A 271 -20.18 -16.13 -2.15
N THR A 272 -20.45 -15.41 -3.23
CA THR A 272 -21.74 -14.74 -3.47
C THR A 272 -22.89 -15.75 -3.57
N TRP A 273 -22.67 -16.87 -4.25
CA TRP A 273 -23.68 -17.94 -4.37
C TRP A 273 -23.95 -18.67 -3.05
N SER A 274 -22.93 -18.79 -2.21
CA SER A 274 -23.01 -19.61 -0.99
C SER A 274 -23.33 -18.79 0.28
N ILE A 275 -23.12 -17.48 0.23
CA ILE A 275 -23.29 -16.59 1.39
C ILE A 275 -24.13 -15.37 0.99
N PRO A 276 -25.41 -15.33 1.39
CA PRO A 276 -26.28 -14.19 1.12
C PRO A 276 -25.70 -12.88 1.65
N GLY A 277 -25.88 -11.79 0.90
CA GLY A 277 -25.39 -10.47 1.25
C GLY A 277 -23.90 -10.23 0.93
N THR A 278 -23.23 -11.19 0.28
CA THR A 278 -21.87 -10.98 -0.24
C THR A 278 -21.90 -10.17 -1.52
N ALA A 279 -21.02 -9.16 -1.64
CA ALA A 279 -20.83 -8.39 -2.87
C ALA A 279 -19.42 -8.62 -3.46
N ILE A 280 -19.31 -8.47 -4.78
CA ILE A 280 -18.05 -8.57 -5.53
C ILE A 280 -17.57 -7.19 -5.93
N VAL A 281 -16.28 -6.93 -5.74
CA VAL A 281 -15.57 -5.77 -6.28
C VAL A 281 -14.36 -6.25 -7.08
N SER A 282 -14.37 -5.97 -8.38
CA SER A 282 -13.29 -6.34 -9.32
C SER A 282 -12.89 -5.15 -10.20
N GLY A 283 -11.92 -5.38 -11.10
CA GLY A 283 -11.54 -4.40 -12.12
C GLY A 283 -12.70 -3.99 -13.03
N ASP A 284 -13.61 -4.93 -13.33
CA ASP A 284 -14.74 -4.73 -14.22
C ASP A 284 -15.97 -4.10 -13.51
N THR A 285 -15.95 -3.98 -12.17
CA THR A 285 -17.03 -3.34 -11.42
C THR A 285 -17.10 -1.85 -11.76
N PRO A 286 -18.22 -1.35 -12.34
CA PRO A 286 -18.38 0.06 -12.68
C PRO A 286 -18.16 0.95 -11.45
N LYS A 287 -17.56 2.14 -11.67
CA LYS A 287 -17.17 3.03 -10.57
C LYS A 287 -18.32 3.37 -9.61
N LYS A 288 -19.49 3.75 -10.13
CA LYS A 288 -20.67 4.09 -9.31
C LYS A 288 -21.13 2.89 -8.47
N GLU A 289 -21.13 1.71 -9.07
CA GLU A 289 -21.52 0.48 -8.38
C GLU A 289 -20.51 0.11 -7.32
N ARG A 290 -19.22 0.26 -7.60
CA ARG A 290 -18.14 0.06 -6.60
C ARG A 290 -18.31 0.99 -5.40
N GLU A 291 -18.56 2.27 -5.64
CA GLU A 291 -18.81 3.27 -4.59
C GLU A 291 -20.01 2.84 -3.75
N ARG A 292 -21.14 2.46 -4.37
CA ARG A 292 -22.34 1.98 -3.69
C ARG A 292 -22.07 0.76 -2.81
N ILE A 293 -21.37 -0.25 -3.33
CA ILE A 293 -21.01 -1.47 -2.58
C ILE A 293 -20.14 -1.11 -1.36
N LEU A 294 -19.14 -0.25 -1.55
CA LEU A 294 -18.23 0.11 -0.46
C LEU A 294 -18.91 0.96 0.61
N GLU A 295 -19.83 1.83 0.26
CA GLU A 295 -20.64 2.58 1.22
C GLU A 295 -21.56 1.65 2.02
N ALA A 296 -22.27 0.73 1.36
CA ALA A 296 -23.11 -0.27 2.01
C ALA A 296 -22.28 -1.22 2.91
N PHE A 297 -21.07 -1.57 2.50
CA PHE A 297 -20.14 -2.36 3.33
C PHE A 297 -19.70 -1.60 4.58
N LYS A 298 -19.39 -0.32 4.48
CA LYS A 298 -19.06 0.54 5.63
C LYS A 298 -20.24 0.77 6.55
N ALA A 299 -21.45 0.85 6.00
CA ALA A 299 -22.67 0.95 6.78
C ALA A 299 -23.05 -0.36 7.51
N GLY A 300 -22.48 -1.50 7.09
CA GLY A 300 -22.79 -2.81 7.64
C GLY A 300 -23.96 -3.53 6.94
N ASP A 301 -24.53 -2.94 5.88
CA ASP A 301 -25.60 -3.55 5.08
C ASP A 301 -25.07 -4.74 4.24
N ILE A 302 -23.81 -4.67 3.83
CA ILE A 302 -23.09 -5.76 3.18
C ILE A 302 -22.06 -6.33 4.16
N PRO A 303 -22.22 -7.55 4.67
CA PRO A 303 -21.33 -8.14 5.67
C PRO A 303 -19.99 -8.62 5.08
N VAL A 304 -19.97 -9.00 3.80
CA VAL A 304 -18.81 -9.59 3.13
C VAL A 304 -18.58 -8.93 1.78
N VAL A 305 -17.37 -8.44 1.54
CA VAL A 305 -16.93 -8.01 0.21
C VAL A 305 -15.81 -8.91 -0.27
N ALA A 306 -16.03 -9.57 -1.41
CA ALA A 306 -15.02 -10.33 -2.13
C ALA A 306 -14.34 -9.41 -3.15
N ASN A 307 -13.04 -9.19 -2.96
CA ASN A 307 -12.23 -8.28 -3.78
C ASN A 307 -11.28 -9.04 -4.69
N VAL A 308 -11.35 -8.74 -5.98
CA VAL A 308 -10.44 -9.28 -7.00
C VAL A 308 -9.53 -8.17 -7.52
N GLY A 309 -8.35 -8.02 -6.92
CA GLY A 309 -7.26 -7.18 -7.44
C GLY A 309 -7.40 -5.65 -7.32
N VAL A 310 -8.44 -5.11 -6.68
CA VAL A 310 -8.73 -3.66 -6.73
C VAL A 310 -8.49 -2.93 -5.42
N LEU A 311 -8.92 -3.46 -4.27
CA LEU A 311 -8.92 -2.75 -2.98
C LEU A 311 -7.60 -2.85 -2.21
N THR A 312 -6.52 -3.22 -2.87
CA THR A 312 -5.18 -3.26 -2.27
C THR A 312 -4.62 -1.88 -1.98
N THR A 313 -5.07 -0.86 -2.72
CA THR A 313 -4.72 0.55 -2.54
C THR A 313 -5.97 1.41 -2.55
N GLY A 314 -5.92 2.59 -1.92
CA GLY A 314 -7.00 3.60 -1.99
C GLY A 314 -8.27 3.32 -1.19
N PHE A 315 -8.48 2.11 -0.67
CA PHE A 315 -9.64 1.80 0.17
C PHE A 315 -9.39 2.17 1.63
N ASP A 316 -10.20 3.06 2.16
CA ASP A 316 -10.13 3.53 3.55
C ASP A 316 -11.39 3.14 4.33
N TYR A 317 -11.21 2.22 5.27
CA TYR A 317 -12.25 1.80 6.22
C TYR A 317 -11.60 1.46 7.57
N PRO A 318 -11.41 2.44 8.47
CA PRO A 318 -10.73 2.23 9.75
C PRO A 318 -11.41 1.20 10.66
N GLU A 319 -12.74 1.08 10.60
CA GLU A 319 -13.49 0.09 11.37
C GLU A 319 -13.34 -1.35 10.88
N LEU A 320 -12.81 -1.57 9.67
CA LEU A 320 -12.60 -2.92 9.13
C LEU A 320 -11.80 -3.77 10.11
N ASP A 321 -12.42 -4.82 10.62
CA ASP A 321 -11.84 -5.66 11.66
C ASP A 321 -11.43 -7.06 11.17
N THR A 322 -11.78 -7.45 9.94
CA THR A 322 -11.44 -8.77 9.42
C THR A 322 -11.02 -8.71 7.95
N VAL A 323 -9.83 -9.23 7.67
CA VAL A 323 -9.31 -9.45 6.32
C VAL A 323 -9.00 -10.92 6.13
N VAL A 324 -9.54 -11.51 5.06
CA VAL A 324 -9.24 -12.88 4.63
C VAL A 324 -8.37 -12.84 3.39
N MET A 325 -7.18 -13.40 3.47
CA MET A 325 -6.27 -13.52 2.34
C MET A 325 -6.42 -14.90 1.69
N ALA A 326 -7.31 -14.98 0.71
CA ALA A 326 -7.62 -16.18 -0.07
C ALA A 326 -6.85 -16.23 -1.39
N ARG A 327 -5.65 -15.67 -1.42
CA ARG A 327 -4.75 -15.71 -2.57
C ARG A 327 -3.30 -15.93 -2.16
N PRO A 328 -2.59 -16.88 -2.76
CA PRO A 328 -1.15 -16.99 -2.58
C PRO A 328 -0.45 -15.87 -3.34
N THR A 329 0.67 -15.38 -2.83
CA THR A 329 1.50 -14.41 -3.54
C THR A 329 2.98 -14.55 -3.19
N MET A 330 3.84 -14.17 -4.13
CA MET A 330 5.27 -13.96 -3.90
C MET A 330 5.60 -12.48 -3.61
N SER A 331 4.61 -11.60 -3.71
CA SER A 331 4.79 -10.17 -3.50
C SER A 331 4.62 -9.81 -2.02
N LEU A 332 5.75 -9.54 -1.34
CA LEU A 332 5.76 -8.98 0.02
C LEU A 332 5.01 -7.64 0.08
N ALA A 333 5.09 -6.82 -0.98
CA ALA A 333 4.38 -5.55 -1.04
C ALA A 333 2.87 -5.74 -1.03
N LEU A 334 2.36 -6.67 -1.84
CA LEU A 334 0.94 -7.00 -1.89
C LEU A 334 0.45 -7.57 -0.55
N TYR A 335 1.19 -8.50 0.05
CA TYR A 335 0.90 -9.05 1.37
C TYR A 335 0.78 -7.92 2.42
N TYR A 336 1.79 -7.06 2.49
CA TYR A 336 1.85 -5.95 3.43
C TYR A 336 0.70 -4.96 3.22
N GLN A 337 0.36 -4.63 1.97
CA GLN A 337 -0.75 -3.72 1.64
C GLN A 337 -2.11 -4.32 2.03
N ILE A 338 -2.30 -5.64 1.85
CA ILE A 338 -3.54 -6.34 2.24
C ILE A 338 -3.69 -6.33 3.76
N VAL A 339 -2.65 -6.69 4.52
CA VAL A 339 -2.64 -6.58 5.98
C VAL A 339 -2.92 -5.15 6.43
N GLY A 340 -2.38 -4.19 5.71
CA GLY A 340 -2.56 -2.76 5.97
C GLY A 340 -4.02 -2.27 5.87
N ARG A 341 -4.93 -3.07 5.31
CA ARG A 341 -6.36 -2.70 5.25
C ARG A 341 -7.05 -2.77 6.62
N CYS A 342 -6.66 -3.71 7.47
CA CYS A 342 -7.26 -3.87 8.81
C CYS A 342 -6.40 -3.33 9.96
N ILE A 343 -5.19 -2.85 9.71
CA ILE A 343 -4.27 -2.38 10.76
C ILE A 343 -4.59 -0.96 11.27
N ARG A 344 -5.51 -0.24 10.64
CA ARG A 344 -5.84 1.13 11.07
C ARG A 344 -6.57 1.11 12.41
N PRO A 345 -6.20 1.98 13.36
CA PRO A 345 -6.89 2.06 14.64
C PRO A 345 -8.26 2.72 14.47
N HIS A 346 -9.21 2.28 15.29
CA HIS A 346 -10.51 2.92 15.44
C HIS A 346 -11.01 2.71 16.87
N LEU A 347 -11.76 3.67 17.42
CA LEU A 347 -12.25 3.63 18.80
C LEU A 347 -13.12 2.38 19.09
N ASN A 348 -13.84 1.93 18.08
CA ASN A 348 -14.71 0.76 18.18
C ASN A 348 -14.03 -0.56 17.79
N LYS A 349 -12.70 -0.58 17.66
CA LYS A 349 -11.93 -1.76 17.23
C LYS A 349 -10.81 -2.06 18.20
N GLU A 350 -10.95 -3.11 19.00
CA GLU A 350 -9.93 -3.57 19.94
C GLU A 350 -8.77 -4.25 19.21
N SER A 351 -9.09 -5.17 18.31
CA SER A 351 -8.11 -5.85 17.44
C SER A 351 -8.71 -6.12 16.07
N ALA A 352 -7.87 -6.44 15.10
CA ALA A 352 -8.31 -6.90 13.79
C ALA A 352 -7.78 -8.31 13.50
N TRP A 353 -8.56 -9.09 12.75
CA TRP A 353 -8.20 -10.44 12.36
C TRP A 353 -7.66 -10.46 10.93
N PHE A 354 -6.46 -11.02 10.81
CA PHE A 354 -5.89 -11.34 9.52
C PHE A 354 -5.86 -12.85 9.35
N VAL A 355 -6.70 -13.35 8.44
CA VAL A 355 -6.88 -14.79 8.19
C VAL A 355 -6.22 -15.15 6.87
N ASP A 356 -5.14 -15.91 6.92
CA ASP A 356 -4.40 -16.38 5.75
C ASP A 356 -4.76 -17.83 5.42
N LEU A 357 -5.26 -18.04 4.22
CA LEU A 357 -5.65 -19.36 3.72
C LEU A 357 -4.63 -19.99 2.75
N CYS A 358 -3.56 -19.24 2.43
CA CYS A 358 -2.64 -19.63 1.35
C CYS A 358 -1.17 -19.69 1.75
N GLY A 359 -0.87 -19.65 3.07
CA GLY A 359 0.49 -19.79 3.59
C GLY A 359 1.36 -18.53 3.43
N ASN A 360 0.78 -17.35 3.26
CA ASN A 360 1.54 -16.11 3.12
C ASN A 360 2.22 -15.69 4.44
N ILE A 361 1.55 -15.92 5.61
CA ILE A 361 2.16 -15.69 6.93
C ILE A 361 3.42 -16.55 7.09
N ARG A 362 3.36 -17.83 6.69
CA ARG A 362 4.54 -18.71 6.72
C ARG A 362 5.66 -18.21 5.81
N ARG A 363 5.29 -17.66 4.65
CA ARG A 363 6.24 -17.11 3.67
C ARG A 363 6.90 -15.82 4.14
N PHE A 364 6.15 -14.88 4.68
CA PHE A 364 6.63 -13.54 4.96
C PHE A 364 6.78 -13.23 6.45
N GLY A 365 6.16 -14.02 7.32
CA GLY A 365 6.03 -13.74 8.75
C GLY A 365 4.88 -12.80 9.06
N GLU A 366 4.63 -12.56 10.33
CA GLU A 366 3.67 -11.56 10.78
C GLU A 366 4.23 -10.15 10.52
N VAL A 367 3.35 -9.22 10.16
CA VAL A 367 3.79 -7.87 9.78
C VAL A 367 4.45 -7.13 10.94
N LYS A 368 4.09 -7.44 12.20
CA LYS A 368 4.75 -6.89 13.41
C LYS A 368 6.24 -7.27 13.50
N ASP A 369 6.63 -8.41 12.90
CA ASP A 369 8.00 -8.92 12.95
C ASP A 369 8.86 -8.38 11.78
N LEU A 370 8.25 -7.63 10.87
CA LEU A 370 8.98 -7.03 9.76
C LEU A 370 9.82 -5.85 10.24
N ARG A 371 11.12 -5.92 10.02
CA ARG A 371 12.08 -4.89 10.43
C ARG A 371 12.87 -4.38 9.23
N LEU A 372 13.03 -3.07 9.18
CA LEU A 372 13.96 -2.39 8.30
C LEU A 372 15.31 -2.31 9.00
N VAL A 373 16.35 -2.85 8.39
CA VAL A 373 17.69 -2.89 8.95
C VAL A 373 18.68 -2.26 7.97
N ASP A 374 19.47 -1.29 8.43
CA ASP A 374 20.63 -0.80 7.69
C ASP A 374 21.83 -1.67 8.05
N GLY A 375 22.33 -2.44 7.08
CA GLY A 375 23.54 -3.24 7.21
C GLY A 375 24.84 -2.42 7.10
N GLY A 376 24.75 -1.10 7.21
CA GLY A 376 25.85 -0.16 7.07
C GLY A 376 25.94 0.44 5.65
N ASN A 377 26.35 1.71 5.58
CA ASN A 377 26.53 2.47 4.34
C ASN A 377 25.26 2.46 3.41
N GLY A 378 24.08 2.58 4.02
CA GLY A 378 22.80 2.59 3.27
C GLY A 378 22.40 1.24 2.68
N LYS A 379 22.97 0.13 3.15
CA LYS A 379 22.64 -1.22 2.67
C LYS A 379 21.37 -1.76 3.33
N TRP A 380 20.30 -1.06 3.15
CA TRP A 380 18.99 -1.40 3.72
C TRP A 380 18.43 -2.73 3.23
N ALA A 381 17.82 -3.47 4.14
CA ALA A 381 17.09 -4.71 3.88
C ALA A 381 15.86 -4.84 4.81
N VAL A 382 14.89 -5.66 4.40
CA VAL A 382 13.74 -6.06 5.22
C VAL A 382 13.98 -7.47 5.75
N TYR A 383 13.73 -7.64 7.03
CA TYR A 383 13.81 -8.91 7.75
C TYR A 383 12.46 -9.26 8.36
N SER A 384 12.19 -10.55 8.49
CA SER A 384 11.14 -11.12 9.33
C SER A 384 11.81 -12.00 10.38
N GLY A 385 11.80 -11.58 11.63
CA GLY A 385 12.66 -12.20 12.64
C GLY A 385 14.15 -12.15 12.22
N ASN A 386 14.79 -13.30 12.11
CA ASN A 386 16.18 -13.43 11.64
C ASN A 386 16.30 -13.68 10.13
N ARG A 387 15.18 -13.85 9.41
CA ARG A 387 15.18 -14.15 7.98
C ARG A 387 15.15 -12.88 7.15
N GLN A 388 16.15 -12.71 6.30
CA GLN A 388 16.18 -11.61 5.33
C GLN A 388 15.20 -11.89 4.19
N LEU A 389 14.34 -10.93 3.87
CA LEU A 389 13.32 -11.01 2.82
C LEU A 389 13.68 -10.27 1.54
N THR A 390 14.55 -9.26 1.63
CA THR A 390 14.96 -8.46 0.46
C THR A 390 16.45 -8.57 0.19
N ASN A 391 16.86 -8.35 -1.06
CA ASN A 391 18.25 -8.47 -1.53
C ASN A 391 18.85 -9.88 -1.39
N VAL A 392 17.99 -10.88 -1.30
CA VAL A 392 18.34 -12.30 -1.32
C VAL A 392 17.60 -12.98 -2.47
N ARG A 393 18.15 -14.11 -2.96
CA ARG A 393 17.48 -14.92 -4.00
C ARG A 393 16.27 -15.64 -3.42
N PHE A 394 15.24 -15.81 -4.24
CA PHE A 394 14.11 -16.67 -3.93
C PHE A 394 14.47 -18.14 -4.11
#